data_2b1c283482fccfc7c7a388f4fbc14056
#
_entry.id   2b1c283482fccfc7c7a388f4fbc14056
#
_cell.length_a   1.000
_cell.length_b   1.000
_cell.length_c   1.000
_cell.angle_alpha   90.00
_cell.angle_beta   90.00
_cell.angle_gamma   90.00
#
_symmetry.space_group_name_H-M   'P 1'
#
loop_
_entity.id
_entity.type
_entity.pdbx_description
1 polymer ?
#
loop_
_entity_poly.entity_id
_entity_poly.type
_entity_poly.pdbx_seq_one_letter_code
_entity_poly.pdbx_strand_id
1 'polypeptide(L)'
;TITPDEARVKEFNLKKMWLSPNGTIRNILGGTVFRQPIICKNVPRLVPGWTKPIVIGRHAYGDQYRATDFVVPGKGKLTIKFTPDGGGAPIEKEVFTFPGGGIAMSMYNLDESIEGFARACFNYAYDLGWPLYLSTKNTILKAYDGRFKDIFQAVYDKEFKAKFGAKKIVYEHRLIDDMVASALKWEGRSEEHTSELQSRFG
;
A
#
# COMPACT_ATOMS: atom_id res chain seq x y z
N THR A 1 -13.06 0.60 17.23
CA THR A 1 -12.35 -0.27 18.19
C THR A 1 -11.05 0.39 18.60
N ILE A 2 -10.83 0.47 19.91
CA ILE A 2 -9.60 1.06 20.49
C ILE A 2 -8.70 -0.10 20.91
N THR A 3 -7.46 -0.06 20.49
CA THR A 3 -6.43 -0.96 21.01
C THR A 3 -6.04 -0.46 22.39
N PRO A 4 -6.03 -1.30 23.45
CA PRO A 4 -5.58 -0.87 24.76
C PRO A 4 -4.08 -0.52 24.72
N ASP A 5 -3.72 0.59 25.32
CA ASP A 5 -2.33 0.97 25.54
C ASP A 5 -1.71 0.16 26.70
N GLU A 6 -0.41 0.33 26.92
CA GLU A 6 0.30 -0.41 27.99
C GLU A 6 -0.23 -0.09 29.38
N ALA A 7 -0.72 1.13 29.60
CA ALA A 7 -1.30 1.53 30.88
C ALA A 7 -2.58 0.75 31.15
N ARG A 8 -3.45 0.62 30.16
CA ARG A 8 -4.69 -0.16 30.26
C ARG A 8 -4.46 -1.65 30.35
N VAL A 9 -3.42 -2.17 29.68
CA VAL A 9 -3.02 -3.58 29.82
C VAL A 9 -2.68 -3.88 31.29
N LYS A 10 -1.95 -2.98 31.97
CA LYS A 10 -1.61 -3.11 33.40
C LYS A 10 -2.81 -2.89 34.30
N GLU A 11 -3.61 -1.85 34.04
CA GLU A 11 -4.82 -1.51 34.82
C GLU A 11 -5.81 -2.66 34.88
N PHE A 12 -6.07 -3.28 33.73
CA PHE A 12 -7.03 -4.40 33.62
C PHE A 12 -6.40 -5.78 33.68
N ASN A 13 -5.13 -5.88 34.01
CA ASN A 13 -4.38 -7.14 34.11
C ASN A 13 -4.56 -8.05 32.88
N LEU A 14 -4.48 -7.47 31.68
CA LEU A 14 -4.63 -8.21 30.43
C LEU A 14 -3.39 -9.06 30.17
N LYS A 15 -3.60 -10.26 29.61
CA LYS A 15 -2.51 -11.21 29.33
C LYS A 15 -1.49 -10.67 28.34
N LYS A 16 -1.92 -9.81 27.42
CA LYS A 16 -1.06 -9.16 26.43
C LYS A 16 -1.75 -7.95 25.78
N MET A 17 -0.96 -7.07 25.21
CA MET A 17 -1.47 -6.06 24.28
C MET A 17 -1.82 -6.72 22.94
N TRP A 18 -3.08 -6.64 22.51
CA TRP A 18 -3.54 -7.14 21.24
C TRP A 18 -3.19 -6.17 20.11
N LEU A 19 -2.91 -6.72 18.92
CA LEU A 19 -2.76 -5.92 17.72
C LEU A 19 -4.07 -5.19 17.37
N SER A 20 -3.96 -4.10 16.61
CA SER A 20 -5.14 -3.35 16.18
C SER A 20 -6.16 -4.27 15.48
N PRO A 21 -7.43 -4.30 15.95
CA PRO A 21 -8.47 -5.09 15.31
C PRO A 21 -8.65 -4.74 13.83
N ASN A 22 -8.51 -3.46 13.46
CA ASN A 22 -8.58 -3.01 12.08
C ASN A 22 -7.50 -3.65 11.19
N GLY A 23 -6.25 -3.65 11.66
CA GLY A 23 -5.15 -4.30 10.97
C GLY A 23 -5.33 -5.81 10.87
N THR A 24 -5.76 -6.45 11.96
CA THR A 24 -6.02 -7.89 12.02
C THR A 24 -7.12 -8.31 11.04
N ILE A 25 -8.27 -7.63 11.05
CA ILE A 25 -9.40 -7.93 10.16
C ILE A 25 -9.00 -7.76 8.69
N ARG A 26 -8.30 -6.67 8.35
CA ARG A 26 -7.82 -6.43 6.98
C ARG A 26 -6.88 -7.53 6.50
N ASN A 27 -5.94 -7.95 7.33
CA ASN A 27 -5.02 -9.03 6.97
C ASN A 27 -5.70 -10.39 6.84
N ILE A 28 -6.74 -10.68 7.63
CA ILE A 28 -7.54 -11.91 7.51
C ILE A 28 -8.36 -11.90 6.22
N LEU A 29 -9.02 -10.78 5.92
CA LEU A 29 -9.87 -10.67 4.72
C LEU A 29 -9.06 -10.55 3.43
N GLY A 30 -7.83 -10.04 3.48
CA GLY A 30 -6.98 -9.87 2.30
C GLY A 30 -7.57 -8.96 1.22
N GLY A 31 -8.46 -8.05 1.60
CA GLY A 31 -9.24 -7.25 0.65
C GLY A 31 -8.60 -5.91 0.32
N THR A 32 -9.27 -5.16 -0.55
CA THR A 32 -8.92 -3.79 -0.93
C THR A 32 -9.93 -2.82 -0.34
N VAL A 33 -9.46 -1.71 0.19
CA VAL A 33 -10.32 -0.65 0.73
C VAL A 33 -10.33 0.52 -0.24
N PHE A 34 -11.51 0.82 -0.80
CA PHE A 34 -11.73 2.01 -1.62
C PHE A 34 -12.32 3.12 -0.75
N ARG A 35 -11.61 4.24 -0.67
CA ARG A 35 -12.04 5.40 0.09
C ARG A 35 -12.63 6.45 -0.83
N GLN A 36 -13.95 6.57 -0.77
CA GLN A 36 -14.66 7.63 -1.46
C GLN A 36 -14.72 8.89 -0.57
N PRO A 37 -14.58 10.09 -1.14
CA PRO A 37 -14.71 11.33 -0.39
C PRO A 37 -16.15 11.55 0.06
N ILE A 38 -16.33 12.04 1.28
CA ILE A 38 -17.60 12.52 1.79
C ILE A 38 -17.66 14.02 1.55
N ILE A 39 -18.62 14.49 0.74
CA ILE A 39 -18.76 15.90 0.38
C ILE A 39 -19.93 16.50 1.16
N CYS A 40 -19.62 17.51 1.97
CA CYS A 40 -20.60 18.31 2.69
C CYS A 40 -20.74 19.68 2.02
N LYS A 41 -21.98 20.14 1.76
CA LYS A 41 -22.24 21.41 1.06
C LYS A 41 -21.70 22.63 1.79
N ASN A 42 -21.71 22.58 3.12
CA ASN A 42 -21.28 23.68 4.00
C ASN A 42 -19.80 23.62 4.41
N VAL A 43 -19.04 22.63 3.93
CA VAL A 43 -17.61 22.51 4.21
C VAL A 43 -16.85 22.80 2.92
N PRO A 44 -16.00 23.84 2.89
CA PRO A 44 -15.15 24.13 1.73
C PRO A 44 -14.22 22.96 1.42
N ARG A 45 -14.00 22.70 0.14
CA ARG A 45 -13.02 21.69 -0.29
C ARG A 45 -11.62 22.19 -0.01
N LEU A 46 -10.74 21.27 0.39
CA LEU A 46 -9.32 21.61 0.62
C LEU A 46 -8.66 22.13 -0.66
N VAL A 47 -8.97 21.51 -1.80
CA VAL A 47 -8.57 22.00 -3.13
C VAL A 47 -9.83 22.49 -3.86
N PRO A 48 -10.00 23.81 -4.02
CA PRO A 48 -11.22 24.36 -4.62
C PRO A 48 -11.52 23.86 -6.03
N GLY A 49 -10.47 23.53 -6.81
CA GLY A 49 -10.59 23.00 -8.17
C GLY A 49 -11.19 21.60 -8.27
N TRP A 50 -11.21 20.83 -7.20
CA TRP A 50 -11.80 19.49 -7.24
C TRP A 50 -13.31 19.55 -7.35
N THR A 51 -13.83 19.34 -8.55
CA THR A 51 -15.27 19.31 -8.83
C THR A 51 -15.83 17.90 -8.83
N LYS A 52 -14.97 16.88 -8.95
CA LYS A 52 -15.31 15.46 -9.04
C LYS A 52 -14.51 14.64 -8.01
N PRO A 53 -15.02 13.48 -7.57
CA PRO A 53 -14.34 12.68 -6.55
C PRO A 53 -13.05 12.05 -7.08
N ILE A 54 -12.03 11.97 -6.22
CA ILE A 54 -10.85 11.12 -6.38
C ILE A 54 -11.00 9.98 -5.37
N VAL A 55 -10.93 8.74 -5.81
CA VAL A 55 -11.05 7.56 -4.95
C VAL A 55 -9.68 6.93 -4.76
N ILE A 56 -9.29 6.70 -3.51
CA ILE A 56 -8.03 6.07 -3.16
C ILE A 56 -8.27 4.59 -2.85
N GLY A 57 -7.70 3.71 -3.68
CA GLY A 57 -7.63 2.28 -3.41
C GLY A 57 -6.46 1.95 -2.51
N ARG A 58 -6.70 1.23 -1.42
CA ARG A 58 -5.68 0.83 -0.47
C ARG A 58 -5.51 -0.67 -0.41
N HIS A 59 -4.28 -1.14 -0.59
CA HIS A 59 -3.91 -2.51 -0.31
C HIS A 59 -4.01 -2.78 1.20
N ALA A 60 -4.67 -3.86 1.58
CA ALA A 60 -5.01 -4.13 2.97
C ALA A 60 -4.20 -5.26 3.60
N TYR A 61 -3.12 -5.69 2.97
CA TYR A 61 -2.30 -6.82 3.43
C TYR A 61 -0.82 -6.46 3.46
N GLY A 62 -0.11 -7.04 4.44
CA GLY A 62 1.35 -6.92 4.54
C GLY A 62 1.81 -5.50 4.89
N ASP A 63 2.94 -5.09 4.28
CA ASP A 63 3.57 -3.79 4.45
C ASP A 63 3.77 -3.41 5.94
N GLN A 64 3.51 -2.16 6.29
CA GLN A 64 3.67 -1.68 7.67
C GLN A 64 2.75 -2.36 8.70
N TYR A 65 1.62 -2.96 8.28
CA TYR A 65 0.72 -3.67 9.21
C TYR A 65 1.26 -5.01 9.67
N ARG A 66 2.23 -5.56 8.95
CA ARG A 66 2.96 -6.78 9.29
C ARG A 66 4.46 -6.57 9.35
N ALA A 67 4.89 -5.33 9.54
CA ALA A 67 6.29 -5.01 9.73
C ALA A 67 6.81 -5.65 11.02
N THR A 68 8.06 -6.06 10.98
CA THR A 68 8.84 -6.44 12.15
C THR A 68 9.85 -5.34 12.40
N ASP A 69 9.79 -4.71 13.57
CA ASP A 69 10.67 -3.61 13.95
C ASP A 69 11.26 -3.81 15.35
N PHE A 70 12.40 -3.23 15.58
CA PHE A 70 13.08 -3.29 16.87
C PHE A 70 14.09 -2.15 17.05
N VAL A 71 14.38 -1.86 18.32
CA VAL A 71 15.45 -0.92 18.68
C VAL A 71 16.79 -1.63 18.60
N VAL A 72 17.73 -1.09 17.85
CA VAL A 72 19.11 -1.56 17.77
C VAL A 72 19.87 -1.02 18.98
N PRO A 73 20.37 -1.86 19.90
CA PRO A 73 20.89 -1.41 21.19
C PRO A 73 22.31 -0.80 21.12
N GLY A 74 23.04 -1.01 20.03
CA GLY A 74 24.42 -0.54 19.92
C GLY A 74 25.09 -0.88 18.60
N LYS A 75 26.40 -0.90 18.59
CA LYS A 75 27.20 -1.27 17.41
C LYS A 75 26.88 -2.69 16.94
N GLY A 76 26.75 -2.86 15.64
CA GLY A 76 26.50 -4.18 15.07
C GLY A 76 26.09 -4.15 13.61
N LYS A 77 25.99 -5.33 13.01
CA LYS A 77 25.61 -5.53 11.62
C LYS A 77 24.16 -6.01 11.54
N LEU A 78 23.36 -5.36 10.73
CA LEU A 78 22.02 -5.80 10.37
C LEU A 78 22.06 -6.52 9.02
N THR A 79 21.51 -7.74 8.98
CA THR A 79 21.36 -8.53 7.75
C THR A 79 19.92 -8.99 7.58
N ILE A 80 19.48 -9.15 6.34
CA ILE A 80 18.24 -9.85 5.98
C ILE A 80 18.61 -11.17 5.33
N LYS A 81 18.03 -12.27 5.82
CA LYS A 81 18.26 -13.61 5.30
C LYS A 81 16.94 -14.28 4.92
N PHE A 82 16.91 -14.81 3.71
CA PHE A 82 15.84 -15.70 3.23
C PHE A 82 16.40 -17.10 3.04
N THR A 83 15.79 -18.08 3.65
CA THR A 83 16.19 -19.51 3.54
C THR A 83 15.06 -20.26 2.82
N PRO A 84 15.31 -20.79 1.61
CA PRO A 84 14.29 -21.58 0.90
C PRO A 84 14.06 -22.92 1.57
N ASP A 85 12.79 -23.35 1.70
CA ASP A 85 12.44 -24.66 2.27
C ASP A 85 12.90 -25.83 1.39
N GLY A 86 13.05 -25.62 0.08
CA GLY A 86 13.45 -26.65 -0.90
C GLY A 86 14.96 -26.95 -0.97
N GLY A 87 15.78 -26.49 -0.01
CA GLY A 87 17.23 -26.80 0.03
C GLY A 87 18.10 -25.97 -0.92
N GLY A 88 17.59 -24.86 -1.46
CA GLY A 88 18.38 -23.90 -2.26
C GLY A 88 19.33 -23.06 -1.41
N ALA A 89 20.31 -22.41 -2.05
CA ALA A 89 21.22 -21.50 -1.36
C ALA A 89 20.44 -20.35 -0.71
N PRO A 90 20.71 -20.00 0.56
CA PRO A 90 20.08 -18.86 1.20
C PRO A 90 20.49 -17.53 0.54
N ILE A 91 19.55 -16.60 0.48
CA ILE A 91 19.83 -15.22 0.08
C ILE A 91 20.09 -14.43 1.34
N GLU A 92 21.28 -13.85 1.48
CA GLU A 92 21.63 -13.00 2.60
C GLU A 92 22.14 -11.65 2.08
N LYS A 93 21.63 -10.57 2.66
CA LYS A 93 22.02 -9.20 2.31
C LYS A 93 22.31 -8.40 3.55
N GLU A 94 23.45 -7.75 3.58
CA GLU A 94 23.74 -6.73 4.57
C GLU A 94 22.85 -5.50 4.30
N VAL A 95 22.18 -5.03 5.32
CA VAL A 95 21.35 -3.83 5.28
C VAL A 95 22.19 -2.62 5.70
N PHE A 96 22.81 -2.71 6.89
CA PHE A 96 23.59 -1.62 7.44
C PHE A 96 24.50 -2.10 8.58
N THR A 97 25.66 -1.47 8.73
CA THR A 97 26.52 -1.64 9.89
C THR A 97 26.37 -0.43 10.80
N PHE A 98 25.72 -0.62 11.94
CA PHE A 98 25.42 0.43 12.92
C PHE A 98 26.70 0.80 13.71
N PRO A 99 27.08 2.10 13.74
CA PRO A 99 28.16 2.58 14.59
C PRO A 99 27.73 2.79 16.06
N GLY A 100 26.45 2.72 16.35
CA GLY A 100 25.82 2.92 17.65
C GLY A 100 24.40 2.43 17.66
N GLY A 101 23.57 2.93 18.59
CA GLY A 101 22.15 2.61 18.66
C GLY A 101 21.36 3.16 17.49
N GLY A 102 20.18 2.57 17.26
CA GLY A 102 19.28 2.97 16.16
C GLY A 102 17.98 2.18 16.17
N ILE A 103 17.29 2.18 15.05
CA ILE A 103 16.08 1.40 14.82
C ILE A 103 16.16 0.66 13.49
N ALA A 104 15.50 -0.49 13.40
CA ALA A 104 15.43 -1.27 12.17
C ALA A 104 14.01 -1.77 11.96
N MET A 105 13.60 -1.92 10.70
CA MET A 105 12.31 -2.44 10.31
C MET A 105 12.45 -3.30 9.04
N SER A 106 11.63 -4.35 8.96
CA SER A 106 11.46 -5.17 7.77
C SER A 106 9.99 -5.31 7.42
N MET A 107 9.68 -5.30 6.13
CA MET A 107 8.34 -5.49 5.58
C MET A 107 8.36 -6.56 4.49
N TYR A 108 7.19 -7.15 4.21
CA TYR A 108 7.01 -8.10 3.12
C TYR A 108 5.63 -7.97 2.48
N ASN A 109 5.48 -8.55 1.30
CA ASN A 109 4.19 -8.76 0.67
C ASN A 109 4.19 -10.07 -0.12
N LEU A 110 3.01 -10.52 -0.59
CA LEU A 110 2.83 -11.74 -1.35
C LEU A 110 2.34 -11.42 -2.77
N ASP A 111 2.84 -12.13 -3.76
CA ASP A 111 2.42 -11.99 -5.16
C ASP A 111 0.89 -12.18 -5.31
N GLU A 112 0.33 -13.21 -4.69
CA GLU A 112 -1.11 -13.49 -4.70
C GLU A 112 -1.93 -12.30 -4.14
N SER A 113 -1.45 -11.69 -3.06
CA SER A 113 -2.12 -10.54 -2.46
C SER A 113 -2.06 -9.31 -3.37
N ILE A 114 -0.92 -9.09 -4.04
CA ILE A 114 -0.75 -8.00 -5.01
C ILE A 114 -1.64 -8.22 -6.23
N GLU A 115 -1.74 -9.46 -6.74
CA GLU A 115 -2.65 -9.81 -7.85
C GLU A 115 -4.12 -9.57 -7.47
N GLY A 116 -4.51 -9.97 -6.27
CA GLY A 116 -5.87 -9.73 -5.77
C GLY A 116 -6.18 -8.23 -5.66
N PHE A 117 -5.22 -7.45 -5.20
CA PHE A 117 -5.32 -5.99 -5.16
C PHE A 117 -5.46 -5.39 -6.57
N ALA A 118 -4.63 -5.84 -7.52
CA ALA A 118 -4.69 -5.39 -8.90
C ALA A 118 -6.07 -5.68 -9.51
N ARG A 119 -6.57 -6.91 -9.40
CA ARG A 119 -7.91 -7.28 -9.92
C ARG A 119 -9.03 -6.48 -9.28
N ALA A 120 -8.96 -6.23 -7.97
CA ALA A 120 -9.95 -5.39 -7.29
C ALA A 120 -9.96 -3.97 -7.84
N CYS A 121 -8.79 -3.36 -8.03
CA CYS A 121 -8.67 -2.01 -8.58
C CYS A 121 -9.15 -1.94 -10.04
N PHE A 122 -8.76 -2.90 -10.89
CA PHE A 122 -9.19 -2.93 -12.27
C PHE A 122 -10.70 -3.15 -12.43
N ASN A 123 -11.28 -4.06 -11.65
CA ASN A 123 -12.73 -4.28 -11.66
C ASN A 123 -13.48 -3.02 -11.24
N TYR A 124 -13.05 -2.39 -10.15
CA TYR A 124 -13.68 -1.18 -9.65
C TYR A 124 -13.62 -0.02 -10.67
N ALA A 125 -12.47 0.20 -11.29
CA ALA A 125 -12.32 1.18 -12.36
C ALA A 125 -13.18 0.85 -13.59
N TYR A 126 -13.24 -0.43 -13.97
CA TYR A 126 -14.04 -0.90 -15.10
C TYR A 126 -15.54 -0.71 -14.87
N ASP A 127 -16.02 -1.02 -13.66
CA ASP A 127 -17.45 -0.88 -13.32
C ASP A 127 -17.90 0.58 -13.35
N LEU A 128 -17.06 1.48 -12.90
CA LEU A 128 -17.32 2.93 -12.92
C LEU A 128 -17.00 3.59 -14.27
N GLY A 129 -16.25 2.96 -15.15
CA GLY A 129 -15.76 3.54 -16.40
C GLY A 129 -14.71 4.64 -16.17
N TRP A 130 -13.92 4.54 -15.11
CA TRP A 130 -12.95 5.56 -14.69
C TRP A 130 -11.51 5.14 -14.96
N PRO A 131 -10.59 6.07 -15.27
CA PRO A 131 -9.17 5.76 -15.36
C PRO A 131 -8.61 5.24 -14.04
N LEU A 132 -7.58 4.41 -14.15
CA LEU A 132 -6.86 3.85 -13.02
C LEU A 132 -5.39 4.27 -13.08
N TYR A 133 -4.89 4.84 -12.00
CA TYR A 133 -3.48 5.16 -11.82
C TYR A 133 -2.89 4.32 -10.69
N LEU A 134 -1.84 3.56 -10.99
CA LEU A 134 -1.01 2.93 -9.97
C LEU A 134 0.13 3.85 -9.61
N SER A 135 0.28 4.20 -8.33
CA SER A 135 1.39 5.03 -7.86
C SER A 135 2.36 4.24 -7.01
N THR A 136 3.64 4.35 -7.33
CA THR A 136 4.73 3.70 -6.58
C THR A 136 5.96 4.60 -6.48
N LYS A 137 6.94 4.20 -5.68
CA LYS A 137 8.30 4.79 -5.68
C LYS A 137 9.33 3.78 -6.17
N ASN A 138 9.06 3.10 -7.27
CA ASN A 138 9.91 2.05 -7.82
C ASN A 138 11.30 2.54 -8.28
N THR A 139 11.50 3.83 -8.42
CA THR A 139 12.83 4.43 -8.67
C THR A 139 13.77 4.29 -7.48
N ILE A 140 13.24 4.22 -6.26
CA ILE A 140 13.96 4.02 -5.00
C ILE A 140 13.79 2.57 -4.52
N LEU A 141 12.56 2.10 -4.38
CA LEU A 141 12.23 0.73 -3.95
C LEU A 141 12.12 -0.19 -5.17
N LYS A 142 13.26 -0.37 -5.88
CA LYS A 142 13.31 -1.03 -7.20
C LYS A 142 12.71 -2.44 -7.21
N ALA A 143 13.00 -3.24 -6.18
CA ALA A 143 12.49 -4.60 -6.10
C ALA A 143 11.07 -4.64 -5.51
N TYR A 144 10.85 -3.95 -4.39
CA TYR A 144 9.57 -4.00 -3.66
C TYR A 144 8.44 -3.36 -4.47
N ASP A 145 8.53 -2.07 -4.75
CA ASP A 145 7.53 -1.35 -5.54
C ASP A 145 7.53 -1.78 -7.02
N GLY A 146 8.71 -2.17 -7.53
CA GLY A 146 8.82 -2.75 -8.88
C GLY A 146 8.00 -4.01 -9.03
N ARG A 147 7.94 -4.89 -8.01
CA ARG A 147 7.11 -6.10 -8.04
C ARG A 147 5.62 -5.78 -8.15
N PHE A 148 5.14 -4.78 -7.42
CA PHE A 148 3.75 -4.31 -7.56
C PHE A 148 3.46 -3.79 -8.97
N LYS A 149 4.34 -2.94 -9.51
CA LYS A 149 4.20 -2.43 -10.88
C LYS A 149 4.14 -3.55 -11.90
N ASP A 150 5.04 -4.52 -11.81
CA ASP A 150 5.14 -5.61 -12.78
C ASP A 150 3.92 -6.55 -12.71
N ILE A 151 3.44 -6.88 -11.51
CA ILE A 151 2.24 -7.70 -11.32
C ILE A 151 1.00 -6.97 -11.83
N PHE A 152 0.83 -5.69 -11.49
CA PHE A 152 -0.29 -4.89 -12.03
C PHE A 152 -0.28 -4.85 -13.55
N GLN A 153 0.90 -4.65 -14.17
CA GLN A 153 1.02 -4.65 -15.62
C GLN A 153 0.67 -6.01 -16.22
N ALA A 154 1.15 -7.10 -15.62
CA ALA A 154 0.83 -8.47 -16.08
C ALA A 154 -0.67 -8.77 -15.99
N VAL A 155 -1.33 -8.41 -14.89
CA VAL A 155 -2.79 -8.57 -14.72
C VAL A 155 -3.54 -7.72 -15.74
N TYR A 156 -3.13 -6.47 -15.94
CA TYR A 156 -3.71 -5.59 -16.94
C TYR A 156 -3.64 -6.18 -18.33
N ASP A 157 -2.45 -6.55 -18.79
CA ASP A 157 -2.23 -7.06 -20.14
C ASP A 157 -3.01 -8.36 -20.41
N LYS A 158 -3.08 -9.24 -19.39
CA LYS A 158 -3.75 -10.54 -19.49
C LYS A 158 -5.29 -10.48 -19.42
N GLU A 159 -5.83 -9.65 -18.52
CA GLU A 159 -7.24 -9.74 -18.11
C GLU A 159 -8.08 -8.49 -18.46
N PHE A 160 -7.46 -7.31 -18.54
CA PHE A 160 -8.20 -6.04 -18.59
C PHE A 160 -7.92 -5.19 -19.84
N LYS A 161 -6.81 -5.35 -20.52
CA LYS A 161 -6.41 -4.50 -21.66
C LYS A 161 -7.49 -4.39 -22.74
N ALA A 162 -8.06 -5.51 -23.15
CA ALA A 162 -9.13 -5.52 -24.15
C ALA A 162 -10.42 -4.86 -23.63
N LYS A 163 -10.77 -5.11 -22.36
CA LYS A 163 -11.95 -4.55 -21.69
C LYS A 163 -11.84 -3.03 -21.53
N PHE A 164 -10.68 -2.56 -21.10
CA PHE A 164 -10.38 -1.14 -20.93
C PHE A 164 -10.34 -0.42 -22.27
N GLY A 165 -9.73 -1.05 -23.30
CA GLY A 165 -9.73 -0.52 -24.64
C GLY A 165 -11.13 -0.33 -25.23
N ALA A 166 -12.03 -1.30 -25.03
CA ALA A 166 -13.42 -1.22 -25.49
C ALA A 166 -14.20 -0.07 -24.83
N LYS A 167 -13.94 0.22 -23.57
CA LYS A 167 -14.57 1.33 -22.81
C LYS A 167 -13.76 2.64 -22.87
N LYS A 168 -12.61 2.66 -23.54
CA LYS A 168 -11.66 3.79 -23.56
C LYS A 168 -11.19 4.23 -22.18
N ILE A 169 -11.06 3.26 -21.25
CA ILE A 169 -10.54 3.50 -19.89
C ILE A 169 -9.01 3.47 -19.95
N VAL A 170 -8.38 4.44 -19.31
CA VAL A 170 -6.91 4.56 -19.23
C VAL A 170 -6.40 3.82 -17.98
N TYR A 171 -5.33 3.05 -18.15
CA TYR A 171 -4.49 2.58 -17.05
C TYR A 171 -3.08 3.11 -17.23
N GLU A 172 -2.52 3.69 -16.17
CA GLU A 172 -1.16 4.25 -16.19
C GLU A 172 -0.48 4.03 -14.83
N HIS A 173 0.83 3.74 -14.88
CA HIS A 173 1.67 3.76 -13.70
C HIS A 173 2.41 5.11 -13.62
N ARG A 174 2.38 5.75 -12.45
CA ARG A 174 3.10 7.00 -12.16
C ARG A 174 3.91 6.90 -10.88
N LEU A 175 4.95 7.71 -10.78
CA LEU A 175 5.64 7.89 -9.50
C LEU A 175 4.74 8.66 -8.52
N ILE A 176 4.82 8.32 -7.24
CA ILE A 176 3.92 8.89 -6.22
C ILE A 176 4.00 10.41 -6.11
N ASP A 177 5.19 10.97 -6.20
CA ASP A 177 5.42 12.42 -6.17
C ASP A 177 4.79 13.14 -7.38
N ASP A 178 4.92 12.57 -8.58
CA ASP A 178 4.24 13.08 -9.76
C ASP A 178 2.71 12.93 -9.64
N MET A 179 2.25 11.80 -9.10
CA MET A 179 0.82 11.55 -8.91
C MET A 179 0.19 12.54 -7.93
N VAL A 180 0.84 12.82 -6.80
CA VAL A 180 0.37 13.82 -5.83
C VAL A 180 0.32 15.21 -6.45
N ALA A 181 1.39 15.61 -7.16
CA ALA A 181 1.42 16.90 -7.85
C ALA A 181 0.33 17.02 -8.92
N SER A 182 0.09 15.94 -9.67
CA SER A 182 -0.96 15.89 -10.68
C SER A 182 -2.34 15.96 -10.04
N ALA A 183 -2.61 15.18 -8.99
CA ALA A 183 -3.90 15.18 -8.29
C ALA A 183 -4.27 16.55 -7.73
N LEU A 184 -3.28 17.31 -7.23
CA LEU A 184 -3.51 18.69 -6.73
C LEU A 184 -3.82 19.70 -7.84
N LYS A 185 -3.32 19.45 -9.06
CA LYS A 185 -3.54 20.33 -10.23
C LYS A 185 -4.81 20.01 -11.00
N TRP A 186 -5.26 18.74 -10.92
CA TRP A 186 -6.45 18.30 -11.64
C TRP A 186 -7.71 18.91 -11.04
N GLU A 187 -8.70 19.14 -11.88
CA GLU A 187 -10.04 19.62 -11.46
C GLU A 187 -10.86 18.57 -10.72
N GLY A 188 -10.22 17.48 -10.29
CA GLY A 188 -10.90 16.30 -9.79
C GLY A 188 -11.71 15.71 -10.95
N ARG A 189 -11.07 14.95 -11.81
CA ARG A 189 -11.81 14.21 -12.84
C ARG A 189 -12.50 13.06 -12.15
N SER A 190 -13.79 12.89 -12.43
CA SER A 190 -14.63 11.77 -12.00
C SER A 190 -14.10 10.40 -12.43
N GLU A 191 -12.96 10.39 -13.05
CA GLU A 191 -12.40 9.31 -13.82
C GLU A 191 -11.05 8.82 -13.26
N GLU A 192 -10.61 9.29 -12.07
CA GLU A 192 -9.28 8.97 -11.57
C GLU A 192 -9.33 8.17 -10.27
N HIS A 193 -8.91 6.91 -10.35
CA HIS A 193 -8.59 6.08 -9.22
C HIS A 193 -7.10 6.06 -9.01
N THR A 194 -6.67 6.51 -7.85
CA THR A 194 -5.30 6.32 -7.40
C THR A 194 -5.29 5.12 -6.47
N SER A 195 -4.69 4.02 -6.89
CA SER A 195 -4.30 2.97 -5.96
C SER A 195 -2.96 3.37 -5.36
N GLU A 196 -2.97 3.85 -4.15
CA GLU A 196 -1.75 4.17 -3.44
C GLU A 196 -1.24 2.91 -2.73
N LEU A 197 -0.09 2.41 -3.18
CA LEU A 197 0.77 1.61 -2.34
C LEU A 197 1.22 2.53 -1.22
N GLN A 198 0.64 2.31 -0.10
CA GLN A 198 0.80 2.99 1.17
C GLN A 198 1.95 3.98 1.22
N SER A 199 1.65 5.25 0.95
CA SER A 199 2.60 6.32 1.16
C SER A 199 2.99 6.37 2.63
N ARG A 200 4.28 6.54 2.87
CA ARG A 200 4.90 6.79 4.16
C ARG A 200 4.60 8.19 4.71
N PHE A 201 3.45 8.76 4.38
CA PHE A 201 2.99 10.02 4.91
C PHE A 201 1.88 9.77 5.92
N GLY A 202 2.27 9.47 7.13
CA GLY A 202 1.50 9.53 8.35
C GLY A 202 1.90 10.77 9.12
#